data_47b8c39cb2b15f439dc91df5eea4b02d
#
_entry.id   47b8c39cb2b15f439dc91df5eea4b02d
#
_cell.length_a   1.000
_cell.length_b   1.000
_cell.length_c   1.000
_cell.angle_alpha   90.00
_cell.angle_beta   90.00
_cell.angle_gamma   90.00
#
_symmetry.space_group_name_H-M   'P 1'
#
loop_
_entity.id
_entity.type
_entity.pdbx_description
1 polymer ?
#
loop_
_entity_poly.entity_id
_entity_poly.type
_entity_poly.pdbx_seq_one_letter_code
_entity_poly.pdbx_strand_id
1 'polypeptide(L)'
;MIELHYKLFGHDDEKTVNLHPYLLKEYNRRWFVIGAAEEDHAMLTFALDRITHIVPLTSHKYLEYDGDINEWFEDIVGVTNFKESPVYEIYFWVSDISKDYVMTKPVHESQRTLNEATTATMREKYPTLTGGQFFRIDCKYNYELIRELTSFGKELIVLEPEYIYDKVKDRISEMIEEYRKLRT
;
A
#
# COMPACT_ATOMS: atom_id res chain seq x y z
N MET A 1 0.45 -16.43 22.37
CA MET A 1 0.10 -15.01 22.52
C MET A 1 1.27 -14.26 23.11
N ILE A 2 1.44 -12.96 22.79
CA ILE A 2 2.48 -12.10 23.32
C ILE A 2 1.88 -10.78 23.80
N GLU A 3 2.45 -10.20 24.84
CA GLU A 3 2.28 -8.79 25.16
C GLU A 3 3.38 -8.02 24.43
N LEU A 4 3.00 -7.03 23.64
CA LEU A 4 3.85 -6.28 22.74
C LEU A 4 3.83 -4.80 23.16
N HIS A 5 5.00 -4.25 23.46
CA HIS A 5 5.19 -2.83 23.75
C HIS A 5 5.67 -2.13 22.51
N TYR A 6 4.98 -1.05 22.12
CA TYR A 6 5.18 -0.39 20.84
C TYR A 6 5.22 1.12 20.97
N LYS A 7 6.24 1.74 20.37
CA LYS A 7 6.43 3.19 20.37
C LYS A 7 6.15 3.78 18.98
N LEU A 8 5.24 4.76 18.92
CA LEU A 8 4.97 5.50 17.68
C LEU A 8 6.07 6.53 17.42
N PHE A 9 6.45 6.74 16.16
CA PHE A 9 7.39 7.80 15.82
C PHE A 9 6.83 9.18 16.18
N GLY A 10 7.70 10.03 16.81
CA GLY A 10 7.30 11.36 17.24
C GLY A 10 6.42 11.40 18.49
N HIS A 11 6.19 10.26 19.14
CA HIS A 11 5.48 10.17 20.41
C HIS A 11 6.39 9.56 21.48
N ASP A 12 6.31 10.09 22.69
CA ASP A 12 7.06 9.56 23.83
C ASP A 12 6.33 8.40 24.52
N ASP A 13 5.00 8.33 24.32
CA ASP A 13 4.17 7.31 24.93
C ASP A 13 4.36 5.94 24.28
N GLU A 14 4.55 4.93 25.12
CA GLU A 14 4.54 3.52 24.72
C GLU A 14 3.12 2.96 24.85
N LYS A 15 2.71 2.17 23.87
CA LYS A 15 1.44 1.45 23.90
C LYS A 15 1.71 -0.04 24.10
N THR A 16 0.85 -0.69 24.87
CA THR A 16 0.89 -2.13 25.10
C THR A 16 -0.31 -2.79 24.41
N VAL A 17 -0.07 -3.90 23.71
CA VAL A 17 -1.09 -4.68 23.02
C VAL A 17 -0.82 -6.16 23.25
N ASN A 18 -1.87 -6.90 23.62
CA ASN A 18 -1.85 -8.36 23.63
C ASN A 18 -2.17 -8.85 22.21
N LEU A 19 -1.24 -9.58 21.61
CA LEU A 19 -1.29 -9.96 20.19
C LEU A 19 -1.18 -11.48 20.04
N HIS A 20 -2.00 -12.03 19.13
CA HIS A 20 -1.83 -13.36 18.55
C HIS A 20 -1.04 -13.20 17.24
N PRO A 21 0.29 -13.38 17.24
CA PRO A 21 1.10 -13.17 16.05
C PRO A 21 0.89 -14.31 15.05
N TYR A 22 0.63 -13.96 13.79
CA TYR A 22 0.37 -14.92 12.71
C TYR A 22 1.46 -14.96 11.66
N LEU A 23 2.02 -13.80 11.30
CA LEU A 23 2.98 -13.70 10.21
C LEU A 23 4.07 -12.68 10.50
N LEU A 24 5.29 -12.98 10.06
CA LEU A 24 6.36 -12.00 9.87
C LEU A 24 6.50 -11.72 8.38
N LYS A 25 6.36 -10.47 7.97
CA LYS A 25 6.45 -10.02 6.58
C LYS A 25 7.52 -8.96 6.43
N GLU A 26 8.42 -9.17 5.47
CA GLU A 26 9.36 -8.11 5.06
C GLU A 26 8.72 -7.27 3.95
N TYR A 27 8.78 -5.95 4.10
CA TYR A 27 8.44 -5.02 3.06
C TYR A 27 9.35 -3.80 3.09
N ASN A 28 9.94 -3.48 1.96
CA ASN A 28 10.80 -2.32 1.76
C ASN A 28 11.93 -2.22 2.81
N ARG A 29 12.61 -3.35 3.06
CA ARG A 29 13.73 -3.51 4.02
C ARG A 29 13.35 -3.31 5.49
N ARG A 30 12.07 -3.47 5.82
CA ARG A 30 11.57 -3.43 7.19
C ARG A 30 10.73 -4.67 7.46
N TRP A 31 10.91 -5.25 8.62
CA TRP A 31 10.11 -6.38 9.05
C TRP A 31 8.91 -5.93 9.87
N PHE A 32 7.82 -6.64 9.69
CA PHE A 32 6.56 -6.41 10.38
C PHE A 32 6.06 -7.71 10.98
N VAL A 33 5.44 -7.63 12.16
CA VAL A 33 4.60 -8.68 12.69
C VAL A 33 3.13 -8.33 12.45
N ILE A 34 2.39 -9.30 11.94
CA ILE A 34 0.95 -9.21 11.69
C ILE A 34 0.26 -10.22 12.60
N GLY A 35 -0.83 -9.81 13.23
CA GLY A 35 -1.59 -10.67 14.14
C GLY A 35 -2.90 -10.03 14.58
N ALA A 36 -3.70 -10.78 15.33
CA ALA A 36 -4.94 -10.26 15.90
C ALA A 36 -4.71 -9.75 17.32
N ALA A 37 -5.33 -8.62 17.67
CA ALA A 37 -5.42 -8.17 19.03
C ALA A 37 -6.31 -9.12 19.85
N GLU A 38 -5.96 -9.35 21.13
CA GLU A 38 -6.78 -10.18 22.03
C GLU A 38 -8.14 -9.53 22.34
N GLU A 39 -8.19 -8.21 22.40
CA GLU A 39 -9.36 -7.45 22.89
C GLU A 39 -10.55 -7.53 21.92
N ASP A 40 -10.33 -7.34 20.63
CA ASP A 40 -11.38 -7.21 19.60
C ASP A 40 -11.15 -8.08 18.36
N HIS A 41 -10.08 -8.86 18.38
CA HIS A 41 -9.60 -9.69 17.26
C HIS A 41 -9.30 -8.89 15.98
N ALA A 42 -9.10 -7.57 16.09
CA ALA A 42 -8.70 -6.76 14.98
C ALA A 42 -7.30 -7.14 14.50
N MET A 43 -7.14 -7.26 13.17
CA MET A 43 -5.83 -7.51 12.57
C MET A 43 -4.98 -6.24 12.65
N LEU A 44 -3.81 -6.35 13.27
CA LEU A 44 -2.86 -5.27 13.47
C LEU A 44 -1.52 -5.60 12.82
N THR A 45 -0.82 -4.55 12.42
CA THR A 45 0.52 -4.64 11.81
C THR A 45 1.48 -3.75 12.58
N PHE A 46 2.57 -4.33 13.11
CA PHE A 46 3.60 -3.61 13.86
C PHE A 46 4.95 -3.79 13.22
N ALA A 47 5.65 -2.69 12.98
CA ALA A 47 7.04 -2.72 12.52
C ALA A 47 7.96 -3.16 13.67
N LEU A 48 8.82 -4.16 13.45
CA LEU A 48 9.63 -4.76 14.50
C LEU A 48 10.62 -3.77 15.12
N ASP A 49 11.15 -2.82 14.34
CA ASP A 49 12.09 -1.78 14.79
C ASP A 49 11.45 -0.74 15.72
N ARG A 50 10.15 -0.81 15.95
CA ARG A 50 9.38 0.05 16.86
C ARG A 50 8.85 -0.70 18.08
N ILE A 51 9.11 -1.99 18.16
CA ILE A 51 8.80 -2.81 19.32
C ILE A 51 9.94 -2.64 20.33
N THR A 52 9.60 -2.19 21.52
CA THR A 52 10.55 -1.94 22.61
C THR A 52 10.71 -3.15 23.50
N HIS A 53 9.63 -3.90 23.69
CA HIS A 53 9.60 -5.10 24.55
C HIS A 53 8.57 -6.10 24.09
N ILE A 54 8.84 -7.41 24.32
CA ILE A 54 7.92 -8.51 24.07
C ILE A 54 7.92 -9.44 25.27
N VAL A 55 6.72 -9.74 25.81
CA VAL A 55 6.54 -10.71 26.87
C VAL A 55 5.71 -11.89 26.36
N PRO A 56 6.23 -13.12 26.34
CA PRO A 56 5.43 -14.30 26.02
C PRO A 56 4.36 -14.56 27.11
N LEU A 57 3.10 -14.69 26.69
CA LEU A 57 1.97 -14.97 27.55
C LEU A 57 1.54 -16.44 27.39
N THR A 58 2.36 -17.36 27.96
CA THR A 58 2.22 -18.81 27.77
C THR A 58 1.00 -19.43 28.47
N SER A 59 0.45 -18.75 29.49
CA SER A 59 -0.76 -19.19 30.21
C SER A 59 -2.07 -18.83 29.52
N HIS A 60 -2.02 -18.01 28.46
CA HIS A 60 -3.20 -17.58 27.72
C HIS A 60 -3.43 -18.47 26.50
N LYS A 61 -4.71 -18.65 26.14
CA LYS A 61 -5.08 -19.40 24.96
C LYS A 61 -4.65 -18.64 23.72
N TYR A 62 -3.93 -19.29 22.80
CA TYR A 62 -3.59 -18.73 21.49
C TYR A 62 -4.79 -18.86 20.54
N LEU A 63 -5.15 -17.77 19.88
CA LEU A 63 -6.13 -17.76 18.80
C LEU A 63 -5.41 -18.06 17.49
N GLU A 64 -5.73 -19.17 16.85
CA GLU A 64 -5.21 -19.50 15.52
C GLU A 64 -5.91 -18.65 14.45
N TYR A 65 -5.19 -18.31 13.39
CA TYR A 65 -5.79 -17.66 12.23
C TYR A 65 -6.62 -18.70 11.45
N ASP A 66 -7.86 -18.33 11.12
CA ASP A 66 -8.76 -19.18 10.32
C ASP A 66 -8.65 -18.76 8.85
N GLY A 67 -8.02 -19.62 8.04
CA GLY A 67 -7.79 -19.38 6.61
C GLY A 67 -6.32 -19.20 6.22
N ASP A 68 -6.08 -18.73 4.99
CA ASP A 68 -4.74 -18.42 4.50
C ASP A 68 -4.42 -16.93 4.80
N ILE A 69 -3.42 -16.71 5.65
CA ILE A 69 -2.99 -15.35 5.98
C ILE A 69 -2.47 -14.56 4.77
N ASN A 70 -2.09 -15.21 3.69
CA ASN A 70 -1.66 -14.54 2.46
C ASN A 70 -2.81 -13.79 1.78
N GLU A 71 -4.04 -14.27 1.88
CA GLU A 71 -5.25 -13.59 1.35
C GLU A 71 -5.41 -12.18 1.95
N TRP A 72 -4.88 -11.94 3.17
CA TRP A 72 -4.89 -10.62 3.79
C TRP A 72 -4.15 -9.56 2.96
N PHE A 73 -3.22 -9.99 2.11
CA PHE A 73 -2.34 -9.12 1.33
C PHE A 73 -2.67 -9.08 -0.17
N GLU A 74 -3.59 -9.91 -0.65
CA GLU A 74 -3.88 -10.05 -2.08
C GLU A 74 -4.34 -8.75 -2.75
N ASP A 75 -5.04 -7.90 -2.01
CA ASP A 75 -5.61 -6.67 -2.53
C ASP A 75 -4.80 -5.42 -2.20
N ILE A 76 -3.59 -5.55 -1.66
CA ILE A 76 -2.83 -4.39 -1.17
C ILE A 76 -1.39 -4.37 -1.66
N VAL A 77 -0.85 -3.18 -1.85
CA VAL A 77 0.60 -2.96 -1.94
C VAL A 77 1.15 -2.81 -0.53
N GLY A 78 2.18 -3.60 -0.18
CA GLY A 78 2.85 -3.46 1.12
C GLY A 78 2.21 -4.24 2.28
N VAL A 79 1.97 -3.56 3.39
CA VAL A 79 1.57 -4.21 4.66
C VAL A 79 0.39 -3.54 5.38
N THR A 80 -0.05 -2.38 4.93
CA THR A 80 -1.19 -1.65 5.52
C THR A 80 -2.48 -2.04 4.82
N ASN A 81 -3.33 -2.80 5.50
CA ASN A 81 -4.66 -3.17 4.99
C ASN A 81 -5.75 -2.40 5.75
N PHE A 82 -6.38 -1.45 5.09
CA PHE A 82 -7.59 -0.80 5.58
C PHE A 82 -8.79 -1.69 5.27
N LYS A 83 -9.26 -2.46 6.25
CA LYS A 83 -10.30 -3.48 6.11
C LYS A 83 -11.55 -2.96 5.39
N GLU A 84 -11.97 -1.74 5.69
CA GLU A 84 -13.16 -1.12 5.11
C GLU A 84 -12.92 -0.48 3.72
N SER A 85 -11.67 -0.44 3.24
CA SER A 85 -11.39 0.07 1.90
C SER A 85 -11.85 -0.93 0.84
N PRO A 86 -12.62 -0.50 -0.16
CA PRO A 86 -12.95 -1.36 -1.28
C PRO A 86 -11.73 -1.59 -2.18
N VAL A 87 -11.78 -2.65 -2.95
CA VAL A 87 -10.84 -2.87 -4.06
C VAL A 87 -11.25 -1.96 -5.21
N TYR A 88 -10.31 -1.14 -5.67
CA TYR A 88 -10.48 -0.23 -6.80
C TYR A 88 -9.88 -0.82 -8.07
N GLU A 89 -10.56 -0.69 -9.19
CA GLU A 89 -9.98 -0.85 -10.52
C GLU A 89 -9.20 0.42 -10.86
N ILE A 90 -7.88 0.37 -10.78
CA ILE A 90 -7.03 1.53 -10.95
C ILE A 90 -6.39 1.49 -12.33
N TYR A 91 -6.70 2.49 -13.14
CA TYR A 91 -6.15 2.67 -14.48
C TYR A 91 -5.05 3.72 -14.46
N PHE A 92 -3.92 3.40 -15.06
CA PHE A 92 -2.81 4.33 -15.17
C PHE A 92 -2.06 4.17 -16.50
N TRP A 93 -1.45 5.24 -16.92
CA TRP A 93 -0.57 5.27 -18.08
C TRP A 93 0.88 5.32 -17.64
N VAL A 94 1.76 4.65 -18.41
CA VAL A 94 3.20 4.67 -18.19
C VAL A 94 3.88 5.05 -19.52
N SER A 95 4.84 5.98 -19.45
CA SER A 95 5.58 6.44 -20.61
C SER A 95 6.42 5.34 -21.28
N ASP A 96 6.87 5.58 -22.51
CA ASP A 96 7.77 4.66 -23.21
C ASP A 96 9.10 4.44 -22.48
N ILE A 97 9.52 5.39 -21.62
CA ILE A 97 10.76 5.29 -20.84
C ILE A 97 10.63 4.23 -19.73
N SER A 98 9.47 4.12 -19.11
CA SER A 98 9.29 3.29 -17.90
C SER A 98 8.39 2.08 -18.10
N LYS A 99 7.71 1.93 -19.24
CA LYS A 99 6.75 0.84 -19.47
C LYS A 99 7.36 -0.55 -19.32
N ASP A 100 8.56 -0.78 -19.84
CA ASP A 100 9.21 -2.10 -19.78
C ASP A 100 9.64 -2.44 -18.35
N TYR A 101 10.05 -1.43 -17.58
CA TYR A 101 10.32 -1.61 -16.16
C TYR A 101 9.05 -1.99 -15.38
N VAL A 102 7.94 -1.29 -15.61
CA VAL A 102 6.65 -1.58 -14.94
C VAL A 102 6.07 -2.93 -15.40
N MET A 103 6.33 -3.35 -16.64
CA MET A 103 5.94 -4.69 -17.12
C MET A 103 6.72 -5.81 -16.43
N THR A 104 8.01 -5.61 -16.18
CA THR A 104 8.88 -6.63 -15.57
C THR A 104 8.87 -6.61 -14.05
N LYS A 105 8.51 -5.47 -13.45
CA LYS A 105 8.31 -5.29 -12.02
C LYS A 105 6.95 -4.62 -11.79
N PRO A 106 5.86 -5.40 -11.76
CA PRO A 106 4.52 -4.86 -11.57
C PRO A 106 4.37 -4.10 -10.25
N VAL A 107 3.54 -3.05 -10.26
CA VAL A 107 3.14 -2.31 -9.04
C VAL A 107 2.38 -3.24 -8.08
N HIS A 108 1.58 -4.15 -8.63
CA HIS A 108 0.82 -5.16 -7.91
C HIS A 108 0.66 -6.41 -8.78
N GLU A 109 0.49 -7.59 -8.16
CA GLU A 109 0.36 -8.85 -8.89
C GLU A 109 -0.88 -8.93 -9.80
N SER A 110 -1.95 -8.19 -9.49
CA SER A 110 -3.13 -8.05 -10.36
C SER A 110 -2.89 -7.21 -11.62
N GLN A 111 -1.67 -6.66 -11.81
CA GLN A 111 -1.38 -5.78 -12.93
C GLN A 111 -1.55 -6.47 -14.26
N ARG A 112 -2.27 -5.81 -15.16
CA ARG A 112 -2.43 -6.23 -16.56
C ARG A 112 -2.41 -5.05 -17.51
N THR A 113 -1.94 -5.29 -18.73
CA THR A 113 -2.08 -4.34 -19.85
C THR A 113 -3.53 -4.32 -20.33
N LEU A 114 -3.99 -3.18 -20.83
CA LEU A 114 -5.31 -3.09 -21.40
C LEU A 114 -5.36 -3.73 -22.80
N ASN A 115 -6.51 -4.31 -23.17
CA ASN A 115 -6.77 -4.77 -24.51
C ASN A 115 -6.86 -3.58 -25.51
N GLU A 116 -6.84 -3.88 -26.81
CA GLU A 116 -6.84 -2.85 -27.86
C GLU A 116 -8.05 -1.93 -27.79
N ALA A 117 -9.26 -2.47 -27.56
CA ALA A 117 -10.49 -1.67 -27.51
C ALA A 117 -10.47 -0.69 -26.33
N THR A 118 -10.11 -1.15 -25.13
CA THR A 118 -10.00 -0.31 -23.93
C THR A 118 -8.86 0.71 -24.09
N THR A 119 -7.75 0.31 -24.69
CA THR A 119 -6.62 1.21 -24.98
C THR A 119 -7.06 2.34 -25.92
N ALA A 120 -7.84 2.05 -26.98
CA ALA A 120 -8.36 3.06 -27.89
C ALA A 120 -9.26 4.06 -27.16
N THR A 121 -10.18 3.58 -26.31
CA THR A 121 -11.04 4.43 -25.49
C THR A 121 -10.21 5.34 -24.55
N MET A 122 -9.18 4.80 -23.91
CA MET A 122 -8.31 5.60 -23.04
C MET A 122 -7.54 6.67 -23.84
N ARG A 123 -7.08 6.36 -25.04
CA ARG A 123 -6.40 7.36 -25.90
C ARG A 123 -7.33 8.48 -26.34
N GLU A 124 -8.60 8.18 -26.64
CA GLU A 124 -9.60 9.20 -26.95
C GLU A 124 -9.87 10.10 -25.75
N LYS A 125 -9.98 9.50 -24.55
CA LYS A 125 -10.27 10.23 -23.31
C LYS A 125 -9.08 11.08 -22.83
N TYR A 126 -7.85 10.61 -23.08
CA TYR A 126 -6.60 11.26 -22.65
C TYR A 126 -5.64 11.52 -23.82
N PRO A 127 -6.00 12.39 -24.78
CA PRO A 127 -5.26 12.56 -26.03
C PRO A 127 -3.85 13.17 -25.86
N THR A 128 -3.55 13.76 -24.72
CA THR A 128 -2.22 14.31 -24.39
C THR A 128 -1.20 13.23 -23.99
N LEU A 129 -1.66 12.02 -23.62
CA LEU A 129 -0.79 10.90 -23.27
C LEU A 129 -0.40 10.12 -24.55
N THR A 130 0.61 10.61 -25.25
CA THR A 130 1.10 9.99 -26.48
C THR A 130 2.11 8.89 -26.19
N GLY A 131 2.17 7.85 -27.04
CA GLY A 131 3.04 6.68 -26.81
C GLY A 131 2.67 5.91 -25.54
N GLY A 132 3.64 5.27 -24.90
CA GLY A 132 3.47 4.59 -23.63
C GLY A 132 2.49 3.42 -23.66
N GLN A 133 2.18 2.93 -22.48
CA GLN A 133 1.28 1.79 -22.25
C GLN A 133 0.29 2.08 -21.13
N PHE A 134 -0.96 1.66 -21.32
CA PHE A 134 -1.98 1.69 -20.27
C PHE A 134 -2.03 0.37 -19.52
N PHE A 135 -2.17 0.48 -18.21
CA PHE A 135 -2.26 -0.65 -17.29
C PHE A 135 -3.48 -0.52 -16.40
N ARG A 136 -3.90 -1.64 -15.84
CA ARG A 136 -4.87 -1.73 -14.75
C ARG A 136 -4.31 -2.59 -13.63
N ILE A 137 -4.58 -2.19 -12.39
CA ILE A 137 -4.44 -3.00 -11.19
C ILE A 137 -5.75 -3.00 -10.41
N ASP A 138 -5.97 -4.04 -9.61
CA ASP A 138 -7.09 -4.16 -8.70
C ASP A 138 -6.52 -4.13 -7.27
N CYS A 139 -6.67 -3.01 -6.56
CA CYS A 139 -6.06 -2.78 -5.25
C CYS A 139 -6.94 -1.94 -4.33
N LYS A 140 -6.82 -2.18 -3.02
CA LYS A 140 -7.31 -1.27 -1.99
C LYS A 140 -6.42 -0.04 -1.90
N TYR A 141 -7.04 1.08 -1.54
CA TYR A 141 -6.29 2.28 -1.14
C TYR A 141 -5.46 2.00 0.12
N ASN A 142 -4.18 2.37 0.09
CA ASN A 142 -3.33 2.53 1.27
C ASN A 142 -2.18 3.50 0.96
N TYR A 143 -1.37 3.81 1.97
CA TYR A 143 -0.26 4.77 1.83
C TYR A 143 0.87 4.22 0.95
N GLU A 144 1.10 2.92 0.98
CA GLU A 144 2.12 2.25 0.19
C GLU A 144 1.79 2.29 -1.30
N LEU A 145 0.53 2.06 -1.67
CA LEU A 145 0.05 2.18 -3.05
C LEU A 145 0.30 3.59 -3.60
N ILE A 146 -0.14 4.63 -2.87
CA ILE A 146 0.05 6.02 -3.32
C ILE A 146 1.53 6.37 -3.43
N ARG A 147 2.37 5.89 -2.50
CA ARG A 147 3.81 6.07 -2.58
C ARG A 147 4.41 5.41 -3.80
N GLU A 148 4.02 4.17 -4.09
CA GLU A 148 4.52 3.43 -5.25
C GLU A 148 4.12 4.11 -6.56
N LEU A 149 2.85 4.47 -6.73
CA LEU A 149 2.34 5.16 -7.91
C LEU A 149 3.03 6.52 -8.13
N THR A 150 3.35 7.26 -7.07
CA THR A 150 4.03 8.57 -7.17
C THR A 150 5.54 8.45 -7.35
N SER A 151 6.14 7.30 -7.08
CA SER A 151 7.61 7.09 -7.16
C SER A 151 8.17 7.24 -8.58
N PHE A 152 7.34 7.02 -9.60
CA PHE A 152 7.70 7.15 -11.00
C PHE A 152 7.65 8.60 -11.52
N GLY A 153 7.20 9.55 -10.71
CA GLY A 153 7.05 10.94 -11.11
C GLY A 153 6.14 11.08 -12.34
N LYS A 154 6.56 11.86 -13.33
CA LYS A 154 5.78 12.10 -14.56
C LYS A 154 5.69 10.88 -15.51
N GLU A 155 6.48 9.85 -15.25
CA GLU A 155 6.51 8.67 -16.12
C GLU A 155 5.34 7.70 -15.86
N LEU A 156 4.62 7.87 -14.74
CA LEU A 156 3.39 7.15 -14.42
C LEU A 156 2.29 8.16 -14.04
N ILE A 157 1.16 8.10 -14.75
CA ILE A 157 0.01 8.98 -14.49
C ILE A 157 -1.20 8.11 -14.17
N VAL A 158 -1.71 8.24 -12.95
CA VAL A 158 -2.98 7.63 -12.53
C VAL A 158 -4.13 8.37 -13.21
N LEU A 159 -5.10 7.63 -13.75
CA LEU A 159 -6.20 8.16 -14.55
C LEU A 159 -7.55 7.98 -13.86
N GLU A 160 -7.81 6.78 -13.36
CA GLU A 160 -9.06 6.36 -12.75
C GLU A 160 -8.79 5.38 -11.60
N PRO A 161 -9.70 5.25 -10.62
CA PRO A 161 -10.87 6.09 -10.41
C PRO A 161 -10.48 7.49 -9.85
N GLU A 162 -11.42 8.43 -9.90
CA GLU A 162 -11.22 9.82 -9.42
C GLU A 162 -10.67 9.86 -7.97
N TYR A 163 -11.17 9.00 -7.09
CA TYR A 163 -10.70 8.92 -5.72
C TYR A 163 -9.18 8.67 -5.62
N ILE A 164 -8.64 7.71 -6.39
CA ILE A 164 -7.19 7.39 -6.37
C ILE A 164 -6.40 8.48 -7.11
N TYR A 165 -6.93 8.98 -8.23
CA TYR A 165 -6.36 10.11 -8.95
C TYR A 165 -6.18 11.32 -8.03
N ASP A 166 -7.20 11.70 -7.27
CA ASP A 166 -7.12 12.83 -6.35
C ASP A 166 -6.11 12.60 -5.23
N LYS A 167 -6.02 11.39 -4.65
CA LYS A 167 -5.01 11.07 -3.64
C LYS A 167 -3.58 11.23 -4.15
N VAL A 168 -3.32 10.84 -5.40
CA VAL A 168 -2.01 11.02 -6.05
C VAL A 168 -1.76 12.50 -6.32
N LYS A 169 -2.74 13.21 -6.88
CA LYS A 169 -2.66 14.64 -7.20
C LYS A 169 -2.43 15.50 -5.96
N ASP A 170 -3.16 15.23 -4.87
CA ASP A 170 -3.02 15.95 -3.60
C ASP A 170 -1.60 15.78 -3.06
N ARG A 171 -1.09 14.55 -3.02
CA ARG A 171 0.29 14.27 -2.58
C ARG A 171 1.33 15.04 -3.40
N ILE A 172 1.16 15.10 -4.73
CA ILE A 172 2.07 15.86 -5.60
C ILE A 172 1.94 17.36 -5.33
N SER A 173 0.72 17.86 -5.16
CA SER A 173 0.45 19.27 -4.90
C SER A 173 1.06 19.71 -3.57
N GLU A 174 0.88 18.96 -2.50
CA GLU A 174 1.52 19.20 -1.20
C GLU A 174 3.05 19.26 -1.33
N MET A 175 3.65 18.32 -2.07
CA MET A 175 5.08 18.31 -2.28
C MET A 175 5.56 19.56 -3.06
N ILE A 176 4.82 19.99 -4.06
CA ILE A 176 5.13 21.22 -4.83
C ILE A 176 5.09 22.45 -3.93
N GLU A 177 4.07 22.56 -3.06
CA GLU A 177 3.96 23.67 -2.12
C GLU A 177 5.14 23.74 -1.14
N GLU A 178 5.61 22.58 -0.61
CA GLU A 178 6.81 22.56 0.24
C GLU A 178 8.06 23.04 -0.52
N TYR A 179 8.25 22.60 -1.79
CA TYR A 179 9.36 23.09 -2.61
C TYR A 179 9.28 24.59 -2.90
N ARG A 180 8.07 25.16 -3.07
CA ARG A 180 7.88 26.60 -3.27
C ARG A 180 8.31 27.41 -2.06
N LYS A 181 7.99 26.94 -0.84
CA LYS A 181 8.38 27.60 0.41
C LYS A 181 9.89 27.72 0.60
N LEU A 182 10.69 26.80 0.00
CA LEU A 182 12.15 26.82 0.12
C LEU A 182 12.84 27.90 -0.69
N ARG A 183 12.15 28.55 -1.61
CA ARG A 183 12.70 29.57 -2.51
C ARG A 183 12.05 30.95 -2.37
N THR A 184 11.25 31.15 -1.36
CA THR A 184 10.75 32.45 -0.89
C THR A 184 11.56 32.95 0.29
#